data_af569c66380f5d36e7a16551d325451a
#
_entry.id   af569c66380f5d36e7a16551d325451a
#
_cell.length_a   1.000
_cell.length_b   1.000
_cell.length_c   1.000
_cell.angle_alpha   90.00
_cell.angle_beta   90.00
_cell.angle_gamma   90.00
#
_symmetry.space_group_name_H-M   'P 1'
#
loop_
_entity.id
_entity.type
_entity.pdbx_description
1 polymer ?
#
loop_
_entity_poly.entity_id
_entity_poly.type
_entity_poly.pdbx_seq_one_letter_code
_entity_poly.pdbx_strand_id
1 'polypeptide(L)'
;MKLIYWDIDGTMINTGMAGTHAIYDVFRRLMGDDAAVPHISAGGRTDNYICQQLLYQARGVMPTDDEVFSFCREYERNLVRWLDVTKQDSRIFENVRENLEYFRQKDDVAQLLLTGNSRDGAQMKLAAFGLD
;
A
#
# COMPACT_ATOMS: atom_id res chain seq x y z
N MET A 1 -3.75 2.77 29.78
CA MET A 1 -3.69 2.09 28.47
C MET A 1 -2.60 2.70 27.60
N LYS A 2 -1.82 1.86 26.97
CA LYS A 2 -0.76 2.27 26.02
C LYS A 2 -1.22 1.95 24.60
N LEU A 3 -0.91 2.84 23.64
CA LEU A 3 -1.24 2.63 22.23
C LEU A 3 0.05 2.43 21.44
N ILE A 4 0.07 1.40 20.61
CA ILE A 4 1.15 1.16 19.66
C ILE A 4 0.59 1.32 18.26
N TYR A 5 1.20 2.19 17.48
CA TYR A 5 0.85 2.40 16.08
C TYR A 5 1.89 1.72 15.20
N TRP A 6 1.43 0.86 14.31
CA TRP A 6 2.27 0.15 13.35
C TRP A 6 2.10 0.76 11.97
N ASP A 7 3.21 1.10 11.33
CA ASP A 7 3.25 1.31 9.89
C ASP A 7 3.45 -0.05 9.20
N ILE A 8 3.07 -0.16 7.94
CA ILE A 8 3.11 -1.42 7.19
C ILE A 8 4.37 -1.51 6.34
N ASP A 9 4.40 -0.75 5.23
CA ASP A 9 5.51 -0.84 4.28
C ASP A 9 6.81 -0.32 4.86
N GLY A 10 7.85 -1.14 4.82
CA GLY A 10 9.16 -0.78 5.35
C GLY A 10 9.28 -0.89 6.87
N THR A 11 8.21 -1.21 7.58
CA THR A 11 8.19 -1.40 9.03
C THR A 11 7.83 -2.85 9.40
N MET A 12 6.69 -3.33 8.96
CA MET A 12 6.26 -4.71 9.22
C MET A 12 6.68 -5.65 8.10
N ILE A 13 6.53 -5.21 6.86
CA ILE A 13 6.75 -6.04 5.66
C ILE A 13 7.44 -5.26 4.56
N ASN A 14 8.08 -6.02 3.69
CA ASN A 14 8.53 -5.59 2.37
C ASN A 14 7.82 -6.47 1.35
N THR A 15 6.99 -5.87 0.49
CA THR A 15 6.20 -6.59 -0.51
C THR A 15 6.94 -6.86 -1.82
N GLY A 16 8.24 -6.54 -1.90
CA GLY A 16 8.98 -6.66 -3.16
C GLY A 16 8.48 -5.69 -4.22
N MET A 17 8.06 -4.50 -3.81
CA MET A 17 7.53 -3.44 -4.69
C MET A 17 6.17 -3.79 -5.34
N ALA A 18 5.38 -4.67 -4.73
CA ALA A 18 4.07 -5.06 -5.27
C ALA A 18 3.16 -3.84 -5.50
N GLY A 19 3.10 -2.93 -4.52
CA GLY A 19 2.27 -1.72 -4.64
C GLY A 19 2.70 -0.81 -5.78
N THR A 20 4.00 -0.62 -5.95
CA THR A 20 4.56 0.19 -7.05
C THR A 20 4.21 -0.40 -8.41
N HIS A 21 4.42 -1.70 -8.58
CA HIS A 21 4.06 -2.39 -9.82
C HIS A 21 2.56 -2.32 -10.10
N ALA A 22 1.75 -2.53 -9.08
CA ALA A 22 0.30 -2.52 -9.21
C ALA A 22 -0.24 -1.17 -9.67
N ILE A 23 0.26 -0.08 -9.09
CA ILE A 23 -0.22 1.27 -9.42
C ILE A 23 0.29 1.71 -10.80
N TYR A 24 1.50 1.34 -11.19
CA TYR A 24 2.06 1.66 -12.50
C TYR A 24 1.34 0.93 -13.62
N ASP A 25 0.94 -0.31 -13.41
CA ASP A 25 0.12 -1.04 -14.37
C ASP A 25 -1.20 -0.34 -14.64
N VAL A 26 -1.89 0.10 -13.60
CA VAL A 26 -3.16 0.83 -13.75
C VAL A 26 -2.93 2.15 -14.48
N PHE A 27 -1.88 2.86 -14.14
CA PHE A 27 -1.52 4.10 -14.82
C PHE A 27 -1.32 3.88 -16.33
N ARG A 28 -0.59 2.84 -16.72
CA ARG A 28 -0.35 2.52 -18.12
C ARG A 28 -1.61 2.08 -18.87
N ARG A 29 -2.52 1.37 -18.21
CA ARG A 29 -3.83 1.04 -18.78
C ARG A 29 -4.65 2.27 -19.14
N LEU A 30 -4.55 3.31 -18.30
CA LEU A 30 -5.31 4.56 -18.50
C LEU A 30 -4.65 5.50 -19.51
N MET A 31 -3.32 5.58 -19.49
CA MET A 31 -2.55 6.56 -20.27
C MET A 31 -1.87 5.99 -21.50
N GLY A 32 -1.85 4.66 -21.66
CA GLY A 32 -1.15 3.96 -22.72
C GLY A 32 0.11 3.28 -22.23
N ASP A 33 0.48 2.17 -22.85
CA ASP A 33 1.61 1.32 -22.45
C ASP A 33 2.96 2.04 -22.51
N ASP A 34 3.09 3.01 -23.43
CA ASP A 34 4.31 3.78 -23.64
C ASP A 34 4.35 5.07 -22.80
N ALA A 35 3.32 5.32 -22.01
CA ALA A 35 3.27 6.53 -21.18
C ALA A 35 4.37 6.50 -20.13
N ALA A 36 5.12 7.58 -20.02
CA ALA A 36 6.08 7.75 -18.94
C ALA A 36 5.35 7.92 -17.62
N VAL A 37 5.66 7.08 -16.63
CA VAL A 37 5.07 7.18 -15.31
C VAL A 37 5.74 8.32 -14.54
N PRO A 38 4.99 9.33 -14.08
CA PRO A 38 5.57 10.41 -13.29
C PRO A 38 6.19 9.86 -12.01
N HIS A 39 7.30 10.46 -11.59
CA HIS A 39 7.89 10.15 -10.30
C HIS A 39 7.10 10.83 -9.19
N ILE A 40 6.54 10.04 -8.29
CA ILE A 40 5.85 10.53 -7.10
C ILE A 40 6.62 10.03 -5.88
N SER A 41 6.99 10.97 -4.99
CA SER A 41 7.55 10.60 -3.70
C SER A 41 6.45 9.98 -2.84
N ALA A 42 6.49 8.66 -2.68
CA ALA A 42 5.43 7.89 -2.03
C ALA A 42 5.62 7.76 -0.51
N GLY A 43 6.82 8.02 0.00
CA GLY A 43 7.12 7.86 1.42
C GLY A 43 6.24 8.73 2.31
N GLY A 44 5.53 8.13 3.26
CA GLY A 44 4.64 8.83 4.18
C GLY A 44 3.38 9.41 3.55
N ARG A 45 3.05 9.04 2.33
CA ARG A 45 1.87 9.53 1.61
C ARG A 45 0.77 8.47 1.56
N THR A 46 -0.48 8.92 1.41
CA THR A 46 -1.62 8.01 1.26
C THR A 46 -1.74 7.50 -0.18
N ASP A 47 -2.35 6.33 -0.34
CA ASP A 47 -2.63 5.78 -1.67
C ASP A 47 -3.47 6.75 -2.51
N ASN A 48 -4.47 7.38 -1.92
CA ASN A 48 -5.30 8.38 -2.62
C ASN A 48 -4.47 9.57 -3.10
N TYR A 49 -3.54 10.06 -2.28
CA TYR A 49 -2.66 11.15 -2.68
C TYR A 49 -1.78 10.75 -3.87
N ILE A 50 -1.21 9.55 -3.83
CA ILE A 50 -0.36 9.05 -4.92
C ILE A 50 -1.18 8.94 -6.22
N CYS A 51 -2.38 8.37 -6.15
CA CYS A 51 -3.28 8.26 -7.29
C CYS A 51 -3.64 9.64 -7.86
N GLN A 52 -3.97 10.59 -6.99
CA GLN A 52 -4.28 11.97 -7.38
C GLN A 52 -3.10 12.62 -8.10
N GLN A 53 -1.90 12.49 -7.55
CA GLN A 53 -0.71 13.12 -8.13
C GLN A 53 -0.32 12.49 -9.48
N LEU A 54 -0.45 11.19 -9.62
CA LEU A 54 -0.20 10.51 -10.90
C LEU A 54 -1.12 11.05 -12.00
N LEU A 55 -2.41 11.17 -11.71
CA LEU A 55 -3.39 11.70 -12.67
C LEU A 55 -3.13 13.18 -12.97
N TYR A 56 -2.86 13.97 -11.94
CA TYR A 56 -2.60 15.39 -12.08
C TYR A 56 -1.35 15.65 -12.95
N GLN A 57 -0.25 14.98 -12.65
CA GLN A 57 1.00 15.18 -13.41
C GLN A 57 0.89 14.68 -14.84
N ALA A 58 0.10 13.64 -15.09
CA ALA A 58 -0.10 13.11 -16.43
C ALA A 58 -0.97 14.02 -17.31
N ARG A 59 -1.97 14.66 -16.73
CA ARG A 59 -2.99 15.45 -17.46
C ARG A 59 -2.79 16.96 -17.39
N GLY A 60 -2.07 17.44 -16.38
CA GLY A 60 -1.97 18.87 -16.07
C GLY A 60 -3.24 19.46 -15.48
N VAL A 61 -4.25 18.65 -15.16
CA VAL A 61 -5.54 19.04 -14.60
C VAL A 61 -5.80 18.18 -13.37
N MET A 62 -6.26 18.81 -12.29
CA MET A 62 -6.59 18.10 -11.06
C MET A 62 -7.75 17.12 -11.31
N PRO A 63 -7.58 15.83 -10.98
CA PRO A 63 -8.64 14.85 -11.13
C PRO A 63 -9.78 15.11 -10.14
N THR A 64 -10.98 14.66 -10.47
CA THR A 64 -12.10 14.64 -9.53
C THR A 64 -11.89 13.56 -8.47
N ASP A 65 -12.61 13.67 -7.36
CA ASP A 65 -12.56 12.67 -6.30
C ASP A 65 -12.99 11.28 -6.82
N ASP A 66 -14.01 11.24 -7.69
CA ASP A 66 -14.47 9.99 -8.31
C ASP A 66 -13.41 9.34 -9.19
N GLU A 67 -12.65 10.14 -9.93
CA GLU A 67 -11.53 9.64 -10.74
C GLU A 67 -10.41 9.06 -9.86
N VAL A 68 -10.07 9.73 -8.78
CA VAL A 68 -9.08 9.25 -7.80
C VAL A 68 -9.56 7.94 -7.17
N PHE A 69 -10.82 7.90 -6.79
CA PHE A 69 -11.44 6.72 -6.18
C PHE A 69 -11.40 5.52 -7.12
N SER A 70 -11.79 5.71 -8.38
CA SER A 70 -11.77 4.66 -9.40
C SER A 70 -10.37 4.14 -9.66
N PHE A 71 -9.38 5.03 -9.72
CA PHE A 71 -7.98 4.65 -9.88
C PHE A 71 -7.51 3.79 -8.70
N CYS A 72 -7.80 4.22 -7.48
CA CYS A 72 -7.40 3.50 -6.28
C CYS A 72 -8.07 2.11 -6.22
N ARG A 73 -9.32 1.96 -6.63
CA ARG A 73 -10.02 0.68 -6.71
C ARG A 73 -9.36 -0.26 -7.71
N GLU A 74 -8.98 0.24 -8.88
CA GLU A 74 -8.27 -0.56 -9.86
C GLU A 74 -6.88 -0.99 -9.34
N TYR A 75 -6.19 -0.09 -8.66
CA TYR A 75 -4.93 -0.40 -7.99
C TYR A 75 -5.11 -1.56 -6.98
N GLU A 76 -6.11 -1.48 -6.12
CA GLU A 76 -6.39 -2.51 -5.12
C GLU A 76 -6.65 -3.88 -5.79
N ARG A 77 -7.45 -3.90 -6.84
CA ARG A 77 -7.73 -5.13 -7.60
C ARG A 77 -6.46 -5.73 -8.20
N ASN A 78 -5.57 -4.89 -8.68
CA ASN A 78 -4.31 -5.32 -9.31
C ASN A 78 -3.26 -5.73 -8.27
N LEU A 79 -3.35 -5.20 -7.06
CA LEU A 79 -2.40 -5.47 -5.98
C LEU A 79 -2.36 -6.95 -5.61
N VAL A 80 -3.49 -7.63 -5.63
CA VAL A 80 -3.58 -9.06 -5.31
C VAL A 80 -2.64 -9.87 -6.20
N ARG A 81 -2.66 -9.60 -7.51
CA ARG A 81 -1.79 -10.27 -8.47
C ARG A 81 -0.31 -9.99 -8.20
N TRP A 82 0.04 -8.73 -7.95
CA TRP A 82 1.42 -8.36 -7.72
C TRP A 82 1.97 -8.87 -6.41
N LEU A 83 1.16 -8.97 -5.36
CA LEU A 83 1.58 -9.61 -4.12
C LEU A 83 1.98 -11.07 -4.34
N ASP A 84 1.32 -11.77 -5.24
CA ASP A 84 1.69 -13.13 -5.63
C ASP A 84 2.95 -13.15 -6.49
N VAL A 85 3.03 -12.30 -7.50
CA VAL A 85 4.19 -12.22 -8.42
C VAL A 85 5.48 -11.89 -7.67
N THR A 86 5.43 -10.97 -6.71
CA THR A 86 6.62 -10.52 -5.96
C THR A 86 6.88 -11.33 -4.69
N LYS A 87 6.14 -12.39 -4.45
CA LYS A 87 6.17 -13.15 -3.20
C LYS A 87 7.58 -13.60 -2.81
N GLN A 88 8.38 -14.06 -3.76
CA GLN A 88 9.74 -14.53 -3.49
C GLN A 88 10.70 -13.42 -3.08
N ASP A 89 10.43 -12.18 -3.50
CA ASP A 89 11.21 -11.00 -3.15
C ASP A 89 10.65 -10.25 -1.95
N SER A 90 9.59 -10.80 -1.34
CA SER A 90 8.91 -10.19 -0.21
C SER A 90 9.31 -10.85 1.10
N ARG A 91 9.12 -10.13 2.21
CA ARG A 91 9.42 -10.66 3.53
C ARG A 91 8.69 -9.90 4.63
N ILE A 92 8.53 -10.57 5.77
CA ILE A 92 8.22 -9.92 7.05
C ILE A 92 9.56 -9.51 7.68
N PHE A 93 9.63 -8.30 8.21
CA PHE A 93 10.83 -7.87 8.91
C PHE A 93 11.02 -8.68 10.20
N GLU A 94 12.28 -8.79 10.60
CA GLU A 94 12.68 -9.56 11.78
C GLU A 94 11.96 -9.06 13.05
N ASN A 95 11.55 -9.99 13.88
CA ASN A 95 10.89 -9.76 15.17
C ASN A 95 9.48 -9.13 15.11
N VAL A 96 8.90 -8.92 13.92
CA VAL A 96 7.55 -8.34 13.81
C VAL A 96 6.50 -9.26 14.40
N ARG A 97 6.50 -10.55 14.03
CA ARG A 97 5.53 -11.52 14.56
C ARG A 97 5.63 -11.66 16.07
N GLU A 98 6.84 -11.74 16.58
CA GLU A 98 7.12 -11.89 18.01
C GLU A 98 6.64 -10.67 18.80
N ASN A 99 6.87 -9.47 18.27
CA ASN A 99 6.42 -8.24 18.92
C ASN A 99 4.90 -8.10 18.88
N LEU A 100 4.26 -8.43 17.76
CA LEU A 100 2.79 -8.41 17.67
C LEU A 100 2.17 -9.34 18.71
N GLU A 101 2.69 -10.56 18.83
CA GLU A 101 2.21 -11.54 19.79
C GLU A 101 2.49 -11.12 21.23
N TYR A 102 3.69 -10.59 21.51
CA TYR A 102 4.05 -10.10 22.84
C TYR A 102 3.07 -9.03 23.32
N PHE A 103 2.76 -8.04 22.47
CA PHE A 103 1.86 -6.96 22.84
C PHE A 103 0.39 -7.39 22.88
N ARG A 104 0.02 -8.41 22.08
CA ARG A 104 -1.33 -8.97 22.11
C ARG A 104 -1.69 -9.55 23.48
N GLN A 105 -0.69 -10.04 24.19
CA GLN A 105 -0.88 -10.64 25.52
C GLN A 105 -0.96 -9.62 26.66
N LYS A 106 -0.79 -8.33 26.37
CA LYS A 106 -0.80 -7.26 27.37
C LYS A 106 -2.18 -6.62 27.45
N ASP A 107 -2.82 -6.69 28.62
CA ASP A 107 -4.17 -6.15 28.81
C ASP A 107 -4.23 -4.62 28.73
N ASP A 108 -3.11 -3.95 29.01
CA ASP A 108 -3.01 -2.49 29.02
C ASP A 108 -2.47 -1.89 27.71
N VAL A 109 -2.35 -2.71 26.65
CA VAL A 109 -1.81 -2.28 25.35
C VAL A 109 -2.83 -2.55 24.25
N ALA A 110 -3.09 -1.55 23.43
CA ALA A 110 -3.83 -1.70 22.17
C ALA A 110 -2.89 -1.45 21.00
N GLN A 111 -2.98 -2.28 19.98
CA GLN A 111 -2.18 -2.16 18.75
C GLN A 111 -3.08 -1.69 17.60
N LEU A 112 -2.64 -0.67 16.88
CA LEU A 112 -3.38 -0.03 15.82
C LEU A 112 -2.48 0.13 14.61
N LEU A 113 -3.08 0.27 13.44
CA LEU A 113 -2.36 0.59 12.22
C LEU A 113 -2.35 2.11 11.99
N LEU A 114 -1.21 2.63 11.59
CA LEU A 114 -1.06 4.00 11.10
C LEU A 114 -0.30 3.92 9.77
N THR A 115 -1.02 3.93 8.67
CA THR A 115 -0.49 3.66 7.35
C THR A 115 -1.11 4.58 6.31
N GLY A 116 -0.33 4.89 5.26
CA GLY A 116 -0.83 5.57 4.08
C GLY A 116 -1.60 4.65 3.12
N ASN A 117 -1.54 3.33 3.32
CA ASN A 117 -2.31 2.40 2.52
C ASN A 117 -3.82 2.63 2.69
N SER A 118 -4.57 2.43 1.59
CA SER A 118 -6.02 2.31 1.71
C SER A 118 -6.37 1.13 2.62
N ARG A 119 -7.59 1.14 3.16
CA ARG A 119 -8.03 0.07 4.05
C ARG A 119 -7.89 -1.31 3.40
N ASP A 120 -8.40 -1.45 2.18
CA ASP A 120 -8.39 -2.73 1.47
C ASP A 120 -6.96 -3.11 1.06
N GLY A 121 -6.15 -2.15 0.62
CA GLY A 121 -4.74 -2.38 0.32
C GLY A 121 -3.95 -2.84 1.54
N ALA A 122 -4.17 -2.23 2.69
CA ALA A 122 -3.55 -2.63 3.95
C ALA A 122 -3.93 -4.06 4.32
N GLN A 123 -5.22 -4.39 4.24
CA GLN A 123 -5.71 -5.72 4.56
C GLN A 123 -5.12 -6.78 3.63
N MET A 124 -5.08 -6.52 2.34
CA MET A 124 -4.49 -7.44 1.35
C MET A 124 -3.00 -7.69 1.64
N LYS A 125 -2.24 -6.64 1.92
CA LYS A 125 -0.82 -6.75 2.24
C LYS A 125 -0.60 -7.58 3.50
N LEU A 126 -1.32 -7.30 4.56
CA LEU A 126 -1.19 -8.03 5.82
C LEU A 126 -1.63 -9.49 5.66
N ALA A 127 -2.73 -9.75 4.95
CA ALA A 127 -3.23 -11.09 4.70
C ALA A 127 -2.23 -11.94 3.92
N ALA A 128 -1.51 -11.34 2.97
CA ALA A 128 -0.48 -12.04 2.19
C ALA A 128 0.65 -12.61 3.05
N PHE A 129 0.85 -12.04 4.26
CA PHE A 129 1.85 -12.50 5.21
C PHE A 129 1.25 -13.17 6.45
N GLY A 130 -0.07 -13.37 6.48
CA GLY A 130 -0.75 -13.95 7.64
C GLY A 130 -0.73 -13.08 8.88
N LEU A 131 -0.74 -11.76 8.70
CA LEU A 131 -0.72 -10.78 9.80
C LEU A 131 -2.06 -10.07 10.01
N ASP A 132 -3.08 -10.42 9.26
CA ASP A 132 -4.42 -9.83 9.36
C ASP A 132 -5.22 -10.31 10.58
#